data_02aa9bccae157d41a3e8a541eace76e1
#
_entry.id   02aa9bccae157d41a3e8a541eace76e1
#
_cell.length_a   1.000
_cell.length_b   1.000
_cell.length_c   1.000
_cell.angle_alpha   90.00
_cell.angle_beta   90.00
_cell.angle_gamma   90.00
#
_symmetry.space_group_name_H-M   'P 1'
#
loop_
_entity.id
_entity.type
_entity.pdbx_description
1 polymer ?
#
loop_
_entity_poly.entity_id
_entity_poly.type
_entity_poly.pdbx_seq_one_letter_code
_entity_poly.pdbx_strand_id
1 'polypeptide(L)'
;MIRLLKKGEKEWWFWEAWYEEKEALYAVHVGTVGVKGGQYSVLTDQAAENNLQALQEWINEMKAEGYVGVTTEDLQPLHVQFFHLDAEDVETRYLIEQILDECLGMTGNGHCDGGDDSRGGLVFICRVLQIDQAVVDVRQALRETSFFEGVSLFTFHSDNSCIILT
;
A
#
# COMPACT_ATOMS: atom_id res chain seq x y z
N MET A 1 5.16 4.67 10.89
CA MET A 1 5.59 3.58 9.99
C MET A 1 6.79 4.04 9.17
N ILE A 2 7.78 3.20 9.02
CA ILE A 2 8.95 3.41 8.15
C ILE A 2 8.85 2.40 7.02
N ARG A 3 9.09 2.83 5.79
CA ARG A 3 9.10 1.97 4.60
C ARG A 3 10.40 2.15 3.83
N LEU A 4 11.07 1.06 3.57
CA LEU A 4 12.29 0.99 2.77
C LEU A 4 12.08 0.07 1.56
N LEU A 5 12.74 0.40 0.46
CA LEU A 5 12.63 -0.31 -0.81
C LEU A 5 14.03 -0.61 -1.37
N LYS A 6 14.22 -1.83 -1.87
CA LYS A 6 15.40 -2.22 -2.64
C LYS A 6 14.96 -2.61 -4.04
N LYS A 7 15.39 -1.84 -5.02
CA LYS A 7 15.06 -2.06 -6.44
C LYS A 7 16.12 -2.96 -7.09
N GLY A 8 15.73 -4.17 -7.51
CA GLY A 8 16.53 -5.06 -8.34
C GLY A 8 16.11 -4.99 -9.80
N GLU A 9 16.80 -5.73 -10.68
CA GLU A 9 16.50 -5.74 -12.12
C GLU A 9 15.14 -6.37 -12.47
N LYS A 10 14.72 -7.38 -11.71
CA LYS A 10 13.49 -8.14 -11.97
C LYS A 10 12.47 -8.00 -10.85
N GLU A 11 12.93 -7.85 -9.62
CA GLU A 11 12.11 -7.84 -8.43
C GLU A 11 12.51 -6.68 -7.54
N TRP A 12 11.54 -6.14 -6.83
CA TRP A 12 11.74 -5.12 -5.82
C TRP A 12 11.38 -5.72 -4.46
N TRP A 13 12.16 -5.40 -3.44
CA TRP A 13 11.93 -5.88 -2.09
C TRP A 13 11.57 -4.73 -1.19
N PHE A 14 10.60 -4.95 -0.32
CA PHE A 14 10.20 -3.99 0.69
C PHE A 14 10.53 -4.47 2.10
N TRP A 15 10.77 -3.52 2.97
CA TRP A 15 10.92 -3.68 4.41
C TRP A 15 10.17 -2.54 5.08
N GLU A 16 9.23 -2.88 5.96
CA GLU A 16 8.40 -1.93 6.70
C GLU A 16 8.47 -2.23 8.17
N ALA A 17 8.48 -1.18 9.01
CA ALA A 17 8.42 -1.33 10.45
C ALA A 17 7.55 -0.24 11.08
N TRP A 18 6.78 -0.62 12.09
CA TRP A 18 6.00 0.30 12.91
C TRP A 18 5.93 -0.19 14.35
N TYR A 19 5.64 0.73 15.26
CA TYR A 19 5.50 0.42 16.68
C TYR A 19 4.03 0.20 17.03
N GLU A 20 3.73 -0.94 17.65
CA GLU A 20 2.42 -1.30 18.19
C GLU A 20 2.37 -0.93 19.68
N GLU A 21 1.76 0.20 19.99
CA GLU A 21 1.71 0.74 21.36
C GLU A 21 1.04 -0.21 22.35
N LYS A 22 -0.03 -0.90 21.94
CA LYS A 22 -0.80 -1.81 22.83
C LYS A 22 0.01 -3.02 23.28
N GLU A 23 0.88 -3.50 22.44
CA GLU A 23 1.64 -4.74 22.63
C GLU A 23 3.11 -4.44 22.98
N ALA A 24 3.50 -3.16 22.96
CA ALA A 24 4.87 -2.71 23.20
C ALA A 24 5.91 -3.45 22.36
N LEU A 25 5.64 -3.61 21.06
CA LEU A 25 6.52 -4.30 20.12
C LEU A 25 6.67 -3.52 18.81
N TYR A 26 7.71 -3.86 18.05
CA TYR A 26 7.82 -3.49 16.65
C TYR A 26 7.26 -4.61 15.78
N ALA A 27 6.31 -4.29 14.93
CA ALA A 27 5.89 -5.15 13.83
C ALA A 27 6.79 -4.85 12.62
N VAL A 28 7.28 -5.90 11.98
CA VAL A 28 8.10 -5.82 10.77
C VAL A 28 7.44 -6.63 9.68
N HIS A 29 7.28 -6.02 8.52
CA HIS A 29 6.70 -6.63 7.34
C HIS A 29 7.69 -6.56 6.18
N VAL A 30 7.98 -7.70 5.57
CA VAL A 30 9.02 -7.83 4.55
C VAL A 30 8.57 -8.73 3.42
N GLY A 31 9.04 -8.47 2.23
CA GLY A 31 8.73 -9.32 1.08
C GLY A 31 9.19 -8.74 -0.24
N THR A 32 8.70 -9.37 -1.30
CA THR A 32 8.82 -8.88 -2.68
C THR A 32 7.57 -8.06 -3.02
N VAL A 33 7.74 -6.90 -3.61
CA VAL A 33 6.62 -6.03 -4.02
C VAL A 33 5.70 -6.79 -4.98
N GLY A 34 4.39 -6.77 -4.72
CA GLY A 34 3.39 -7.50 -5.47
C GLY A 34 3.21 -8.97 -5.04
N VAL A 35 3.90 -9.41 -3.99
CA VAL A 35 3.71 -10.74 -3.40
C VAL A 35 3.40 -10.56 -1.92
N LYS A 36 2.45 -11.33 -1.40
CA LYS A 36 2.11 -11.29 0.03
C LYS A 36 3.36 -11.49 0.87
N GLY A 37 3.70 -10.47 1.66
CA GLY A 37 4.87 -10.47 2.53
C GLY A 37 4.73 -11.33 3.77
N GLY A 38 5.84 -11.51 4.46
CA GLY A 38 5.90 -12.12 5.79
C GLY A 38 5.92 -11.04 6.86
N GLN A 39 5.19 -11.28 7.96
CA GLN A 39 5.19 -10.38 9.11
C GLN A 39 5.76 -11.10 10.33
N TYR A 40 6.59 -10.40 11.09
CA TYR A 40 7.08 -10.85 12.39
C TYR A 40 7.13 -9.69 13.38
N SER A 41 7.10 -10.02 14.65
CA SER A 41 7.12 -9.05 15.73
C SER A 41 8.40 -9.16 16.52
N VAL A 42 8.95 -8.03 16.92
CA VAL A 42 10.12 -7.95 17.80
C VAL A 42 9.71 -7.30 19.11
N LEU A 43 9.72 -8.09 20.19
CA LEU A 43 9.46 -7.58 21.54
C LEU A 43 10.57 -6.61 21.94
N THR A 44 10.17 -5.49 22.53
CA THR A 44 11.10 -4.51 23.05
C THR A 44 11.02 -4.52 24.58
N ASP A 45 12.02 -5.10 25.22
CA ASP A 45 12.14 -5.10 26.70
C ASP A 45 12.69 -3.78 27.28
N GLN A 46 12.78 -2.73 26.45
CA GLN A 46 13.60 -1.56 26.78
C GLN A 46 12.77 -0.28 26.85
N ALA A 47 13.28 0.68 27.62
CA ALA A 47 12.71 2.03 27.67
C ALA A 47 12.60 2.66 26.26
N ALA A 48 11.62 3.55 26.07
CA ALA A 48 11.29 4.13 24.75
C ALA A 48 12.49 4.72 23.97
N GLU A 49 13.48 5.26 24.68
CA GLU A 49 14.72 5.80 24.07
C GLU A 49 15.56 4.69 23.39
N ASN A 50 15.64 3.50 24.02
CA ASN A 50 16.38 2.37 23.47
C ASN A 50 15.67 1.75 22.26
N ASN A 51 14.34 1.85 22.21
CA ASN A 51 13.54 1.36 21.07
C ASN A 51 13.79 2.16 19.80
N LEU A 52 13.91 3.49 19.92
CA LEU A 52 14.24 4.37 18.79
C LEU A 52 15.66 4.10 18.28
N GLN A 53 16.61 3.83 19.18
CA GLN A 53 17.97 3.46 18.80
C GLN A 53 18.02 2.13 18.08
N ALA A 54 17.34 1.11 18.58
CA ALA A 54 17.25 -0.22 17.93
C ALA A 54 16.63 -0.12 16.53
N LEU A 55 15.54 0.65 16.39
CA LEU A 55 14.92 0.90 15.08
C LEU A 55 15.89 1.61 14.13
N GLN A 56 16.66 2.58 14.62
CA GLN A 56 17.65 3.28 13.80
C GLN A 56 18.80 2.35 13.36
N GLU A 57 19.22 1.43 14.22
CA GLU A 57 20.22 0.42 13.88
C GLU A 57 19.71 -0.50 12.76
N TRP A 58 18.49 -1.02 12.85
CA TRP A 58 17.86 -1.82 11.77
C TRP A 58 17.75 -1.06 10.46
N ILE A 59 17.33 0.21 10.49
CA ILE A 59 17.29 1.07 9.31
C ILE A 59 18.69 1.18 8.67
N ASN A 60 19.72 1.34 9.48
CA ASN A 60 21.09 1.46 8.99
C ASN A 60 21.59 0.12 8.38
N GLU A 61 21.24 -1.01 9.00
CA GLU A 61 21.51 -2.34 8.45
C GLU A 61 20.84 -2.53 7.08
N MET A 62 19.53 -2.22 6.98
CA MET A 62 18.81 -2.31 5.71
C MET A 62 19.40 -1.38 4.65
N LYS A 63 19.78 -0.16 5.02
CA LYS A 63 20.48 0.76 4.09
C LYS A 63 21.84 0.22 3.63
N ALA A 64 22.58 -0.44 4.51
CA ALA A 64 23.83 -1.08 4.14
C ALA A 64 23.63 -2.25 3.15
N GLU A 65 22.47 -2.90 3.20
CA GLU A 65 22.04 -3.92 2.23
C GLU A 65 21.48 -3.36 0.92
N GLY A 66 21.42 -2.03 0.79
CA GLY A 66 20.99 -1.34 -0.44
C GLY A 66 19.50 -0.95 -0.46
N TYR A 67 18.81 -0.99 0.69
CA TYR A 67 17.48 -0.41 0.79
C TYR A 67 17.55 1.12 0.90
N VAL A 68 16.57 1.80 0.32
CA VAL A 68 16.41 3.26 0.37
C VAL A 68 15.01 3.62 0.88
N GLY A 69 14.87 4.79 1.47
CA GLY A 69 13.54 5.28 1.91
C GLY A 69 12.61 5.49 0.72
N VAL A 70 11.36 5.09 0.87
CA VAL A 70 10.30 5.37 -0.11
C VAL A 70 9.82 6.81 0.08
N THR A 71 9.76 7.55 -1.02
CA THR A 71 9.23 8.92 -1.06
C THR A 71 7.92 8.96 -1.84
N THR A 72 7.19 10.05 -1.76
CA THR A 72 5.96 10.27 -2.54
C THR A 72 6.22 10.26 -4.05
N GLU A 73 7.43 10.59 -4.50
CA GLU A 73 7.83 10.59 -5.90
C GLU A 73 8.03 9.17 -6.46
N ASP A 74 8.28 8.19 -5.58
CA ASP A 74 8.37 6.77 -5.95
C ASP A 74 7.00 6.15 -6.22
N LEU A 75 5.92 6.78 -5.77
CA LEU A 75 4.56 6.27 -5.81
C LEU A 75 3.76 6.86 -6.98
N GLN A 76 3.11 6.00 -7.72
CA GLN A 76 2.25 6.36 -8.85
C GLN A 76 0.77 6.34 -8.41
N PRO A 77 -0.07 7.27 -8.88
CA PRO A 77 -1.50 7.23 -8.59
C PRO A 77 -2.20 6.15 -9.42
N LEU A 78 -2.93 5.27 -8.75
CA LEU A 78 -3.90 4.34 -9.32
C LEU A 78 -5.29 4.76 -8.87
N HIS A 79 -6.18 5.04 -9.81
CA HIS A 79 -7.57 5.39 -9.54
C HIS A 79 -8.45 4.15 -9.69
N VAL A 80 -9.29 3.88 -8.69
CA VAL A 80 -10.25 2.78 -8.67
C VAL A 80 -11.64 3.38 -8.60
N GLN A 81 -12.39 3.33 -9.72
CA GLN A 81 -13.71 3.96 -9.84
C GLN A 81 -14.83 2.92 -9.85
N PHE A 82 -15.87 3.20 -9.07
CA PHE A 82 -17.10 2.40 -8.97
C PHE A 82 -18.28 3.24 -9.45
N PHE A 83 -18.88 2.87 -10.59
CA PHE A 83 -19.93 3.66 -11.25
C PHE A 83 -21.32 3.50 -10.62
N HIS A 84 -21.54 2.45 -9.82
CA HIS A 84 -22.87 2.09 -9.31
C HIS A 84 -22.98 2.22 -7.78
N LEU A 85 -21.94 2.74 -7.13
CA LEU A 85 -21.96 2.92 -5.70
C LEU A 85 -22.34 4.33 -5.31
N ASP A 86 -23.19 4.41 -4.29
CA ASP A 86 -23.60 5.69 -3.70
C ASP A 86 -22.44 6.22 -2.82
N ALA A 87 -22.01 7.43 -3.13
CA ALA A 87 -20.95 8.10 -2.38
C ALA A 87 -21.39 8.46 -0.94
N GLU A 88 -22.70 8.53 -0.66
CA GLU A 88 -23.24 8.80 0.66
C GLU A 88 -23.23 7.54 1.58
N ASP A 89 -23.05 6.34 1.01
CA ASP A 89 -22.92 5.11 1.77
C ASP A 89 -21.52 4.99 2.40
N VAL A 90 -21.41 5.54 3.60
CA VAL A 90 -20.17 5.61 4.38
C VAL A 90 -19.64 4.21 4.73
N GLU A 91 -20.52 3.25 5.02
CA GLU A 91 -20.11 1.89 5.38
C GLU A 91 -19.47 1.18 4.20
N THR A 92 -20.08 1.28 3.02
CA THR A 92 -19.51 0.74 1.77
C THR A 92 -18.20 1.42 1.41
N ARG A 93 -18.09 2.74 1.56
CA ARG A 93 -16.83 3.46 1.37
C ARG A 93 -15.71 2.91 2.24
N TYR A 94 -15.94 2.80 3.53
CA TYR A 94 -14.97 2.25 4.49
C TYR A 94 -14.54 0.84 4.14
N LEU A 95 -15.48 -0.02 3.77
CA LEU A 95 -15.18 -1.40 3.42
C LEU A 95 -14.30 -1.49 2.17
N ILE A 96 -14.59 -0.72 1.13
CA ILE A 96 -13.78 -0.69 -0.09
C ILE A 96 -12.39 -0.13 0.19
N GLU A 97 -12.29 0.97 0.94
CA GLU A 97 -11.01 1.56 1.32
C GLU A 97 -10.15 0.54 2.08
N GLN A 98 -10.74 -0.19 3.03
CA GLN A 98 -10.06 -1.25 3.76
C GLN A 98 -9.57 -2.37 2.84
N ILE A 99 -10.39 -2.85 1.91
CA ILE A 99 -10.01 -3.89 0.95
C ILE A 99 -8.82 -3.44 0.09
N LEU A 100 -8.86 -2.20 -0.43
CA LEU A 100 -7.80 -1.63 -1.25
C LEU A 100 -6.50 -1.44 -0.46
N ASP A 101 -6.61 -0.91 0.75
CA ASP A 101 -5.46 -0.68 1.62
C ASP A 101 -4.81 -2.00 2.06
N GLU A 102 -5.62 -2.98 2.48
CA GLU A 102 -5.13 -4.30 2.87
C GLU A 102 -4.44 -5.04 1.71
N CYS A 103 -5.03 -5.09 0.53
CA CYS A 103 -4.43 -5.83 -0.59
C CYS A 103 -3.10 -5.22 -1.05
N LEU A 104 -3.00 -3.88 -1.11
CA LEU A 104 -1.79 -3.17 -1.49
C LEU A 104 -0.73 -3.20 -0.37
N GLY A 105 -1.17 -3.06 0.88
CA GLY A 105 -0.30 -3.14 2.05
C GLY A 105 0.29 -4.54 2.22
N MET A 106 -0.52 -5.60 2.13
CA MET A 106 -0.05 -6.99 2.27
C MET A 106 1.00 -7.38 1.23
N THR A 107 0.97 -6.78 0.04
CA THR A 107 1.93 -7.02 -1.04
C THR A 107 3.07 -6.00 -1.06
N GLY A 108 3.13 -5.08 -0.09
CA GLY A 108 4.12 -4.01 -0.03
C GLY A 108 4.12 -3.09 -1.26
N ASN A 109 3.05 -3.13 -2.06
CA ASN A 109 2.98 -2.38 -3.31
C ASN A 109 2.46 -0.95 -3.14
N GLY A 110 1.77 -0.65 -2.02
CA GLY A 110 1.23 0.68 -1.82
C GLY A 110 0.22 0.76 -0.68
N HIS A 111 -0.67 1.74 -0.79
CA HIS A 111 -1.76 2.01 0.15
C HIS A 111 -2.88 2.78 -0.54
N CYS A 112 -4.04 2.85 0.11
CA CYS A 112 -5.17 3.68 -0.31
C CYS A 112 -5.15 5.02 0.43
N ASP A 113 -5.16 6.15 -0.30
CA ASP A 113 -5.23 7.51 0.27
C ASP A 113 -6.67 7.94 0.60
N GLY A 114 -7.64 7.05 0.35
CA GLY A 114 -9.06 7.34 0.53
C GLY A 114 -9.79 7.57 -0.78
N GLY A 115 -11.09 7.86 -0.67
CA GLY A 115 -11.99 8.04 -1.81
C GLY A 115 -12.67 9.39 -1.81
N ASP A 116 -13.04 9.85 -3.00
CA ASP A 116 -13.79 11.07 -3.22
C ASP A 116 -14.98 10.82 -4.16
N ASP A 117 -16.01 11.67 -4.03
CA ASP A 117 -17.14 11.67 -4.94
C ASP A 117 -16.76 12.36 -6.25
N SER A 118 -16.95 11.70 -7.37
CA SER A 118 -16.73 12.28 -8.68
C SER A 118 -17.99 12.18 -9.53
N ARG A 119 -18.05 12.98 -10.61
CA ARG A 119 -19.18 13.02 -11.57
C ARG A 119 -19.45 11.70 -12.31
N GLY A 120 -19.15 10.58 -11.77
CA GLY A 120 -19.35 9.26 -12.40
C GLY A 120 -19.35 8.13 -11.39
N GLY A 121 -19.43 8.46 -10.09
CA GLY A 121 -19.43 7.51 -9.00
C GLY A 121 -18.29 7.74 -8.00
N LEU A 122 -18.08 6.78 -7.17
CA LEU A 122 -17.07 6.81 -6.12
C LEU A 122 -15.68 6.46 -6.69
N VAL A 123 -14.68 7.32 -6.45
CA VAL A 123 -13.29 7.10 -6.90
C VAL A 123 -12.35 7.04 -5.70
N PHE A 124 -11.57 5.97 -5.60
CA PHE A 124 -10.48 5.86 -4.64
C PHE A 124 -9.15 6.14 -5.31
N ILE A 125 -8.24 6.79 -4.58
CA ILE A 125 -6.89 7.06 -5.04
C ILE A 125 -5.94 6.18 -4.24
N CYS A 126 -5.27 5.27 -4.93
CA CYS A 126 -4.21 4.46 -4.34
C CYS A 126 -2.84 5.01 -4.78
N ARG A 127 -1.85 4.87 -3.90
CA ARG A 127 -0.45 5.22 -4.17
C ARG A 127 0.35 3.93 -4.24
N VAL A 128 0.89 3.63 -5.42
CA VAL A 128 1.48 2.32 -5.70
C VAL A 128 2.90 2.43 -6.29
N LEU A 129 3.75 1.46 -5.98
CA LEU A 129 5.12 1.36 -6.49
C LEU A 129 5.14 0.80 -7.92
N GLN A 130 4.35 -0.25 -8.18
CA GLN A 130 4.27 -0.97 -9.45
C GLN A 130 2.81 -1.04 -9.88
N ILE A 131 2.43 -0.20 -10.86
CA ILE A 131 1.03 -0.02 -11.24
C ILE A 131 0.42 -1.28 -11.86
N ASP A 132 1.17 -1.99 -12.72
CA ASP A 132 0.67 -3.20 -13.39
C ASP A 132 0.37 -4.30 -12.36
N GLN A 133 1.23 -4.46 -11.35
CA GLN A 133 1.00 -5.42 -10.29
C GLN A 133 -0.15 -4.99 -9.37
N ALA A 134 -0.27 -3.69 -9.05
CA ALA A 134 -1.37 -3.17 -8.25
C ALA A 134 -2.73 -3.41 -8.91
N VAL A 135 -2.82 -3.31 -10.24
CA VAL A 135 -4.04 -3.63 -11.00
C VAL A 135 -4.42 -5.10 -10.80
N VAL A 136 -3.45 -6.01 -10.85
CA VAL A 136 -3.69 -7.45 -10.60
C VAL A 136 -4.17 -7.68 -9.18
N ASP A 137 -3.49 -7.10 -8.18
CA ASP A 137 -3.78 -7.28 -6.75
C ASP A 137 -5.18 -6.75 -6.41
N VAL A 138 -5.50 -5.52 -6.85
CA VAL A 138 -6.81 -4.88 -6.63
C VAL A 138 -7.93 -5.68 -7.31
N ARG A 139 -7.75 -6.11 -8.55
CA ARG A 139 -8.76 -6.92 -9.26
C ARG A 139 -9.00 -8.25 -8.56
N GLN A 140 -7.95 -8.89 -8.08
CA GLN A 140 -8.08 -10.14 -7.36
C GLN A 140 -8.81 -9.96 -6.03
N ALA A 141 -8.48 -8.93 -5.25
CA ALA A 141 -9.14 -8.64 -3.98
C ALA A 141 -10.64 -8.32 -4.18
N LEU A 142 -10.98 -7.55 -5.21
CA LEU A 142 -12.37 -7.18 -5.49
C LEU A 142 -13.20 -8.35 -6.06
N ARG A 143 -12.59 -9.32 -6.77
CA ARG A 143 -13.31 -10.48 -7.32
C ARG A 143 -14.04 -11.32 -6.28
N GLU A 144 -13.55 -11.33 -5.06
CA GLU A 144 -14.15 -12.05 -3.93
C GLU A 144 -15.27 -11.26 -3.26
N THR A 145 -15.61 -10.08 -3.80
CA THR A 145 -16.62 -9.17 -3.26
C THR A 145 -17.73 -8.89 -4.27
N SER A 146 -18.84 -8.34 -3.78
CA SER A 146 -19.92 -7.82 -4.64
C SER A 146 -19.57 -6.54 -5.41
N PHE A 147 -18.39 -5.93 -5.13
CA PHE A 147 -17.98 -4.65 -5.73
C PHE A 147 -17.26 -4.81 -7.07
N PHE A 148 -16.95 -6.03 -7.49
CA PHE A 148 -16.18 -6.28 -8.71
C PHE A 148 -16.89 -5.81 -9.99
N GLU A 149 -18.22 -5.89 -10.02
CA GLU A 149 -19.00 -5.46 -11.18
C GLU A 149 -18.99 -3.93 -11.31
N GLY A 150 -18.61 -3.43 -12.50
CA GLY A 150 -18.61 -2.00 -12.81
C GLY A 150 -17.42 -1.22 -12.26
N VAL A 151 -16.35 -1.92 -11.78
CA VAL A 151 -15.11 -1.25 -11.40
C VAL A 151 -14.26 -0.93 -12.62
N SER A 152 -13.69 0.27 -12.64
CA SER A 152 -12.69 0.71 -13.63
C SER A 152 -11.42 1.15 -12.92
N LEU A 153 -10.26 0.69 -13.42
CA LEU A 153 -8.96 1.13 -12.94
C LEU A 153 -8.29 1.99 -14.01
N PHE A 154 -7.74 3.13 -13.60
CA PHE A 154 -7.05 4.02 -14.51
C PHE A 154 -5.96 4.83 -13.83
N THR A 155 -5.08 5.37 -14.64
CA THR A 155 -4.04 6.33 -14.22
C THR A 155 -3.98 7.48 -15.23
N PHE A 156 -3.16 8.48 -14.92
CA PHE A 156 -2.93 9.59 -15.82
C PHE A 156 -1.47 9.67 -16.24
N HIS A 157 -1.23 9.95 -17.50
CA HIS A 157 0.09 10.35 -17.98
C HIS A 157 0.46 11.75 -17.48
N SER A 158 1.71 12.12 -17.63
CA SER A 158 2.24 13.45 -17.33
C SER A 158 1.57 14.59 -18.10
N ASP A 159 0.93 14.30 -19.24
CA ASP A 159 0.13 15.22 -20.06
C ASP A 159 -1.35 15.24 -19.67
N ASN A 160 -1.73 14.63 -18.55
CA ASN A 160 -3.09 14.44 -18.05
C ASN A 160 -4.00 13.57 -18.96
N SER A 161 -3.48 12.84 -19.93
CA SER A 161 -4.25 11.83 -20.64
C SER A 161 -4.55 10.63 -19.73
N CYS A 162 -5.82 10.17 -19.73
CA CYS A 162 -6.28 9.03 -18.95
C CYS A 162 -5.91 7.71 -19.65
N ILE A 163 -5.35 6.76 -18.92
CA ILE A 163 -5.08 5.40 -19.38
C ILE A 163 -5.96 4.46 -18.58
N ILE A 164 -6.86 3.75 -19.28
CA ILE A 164 -7.66 2.68 -18.67
C ILE A 164 -6.78 1.42 -18.60
N LEU A 165 -6.72 0.83 -17.42
CA LEU A 165 -5.92 -0.36 -17.13
C LEU A 165 -6.85 -1.58 -17.17
N THR A 166 -6.65 -2.47 -18.13
CA THR A 166 -7.49 -3.66 -18.38
C THR A 166 -6.91 -4.91 -17.74
#